data_17bcaeba2063b50488e2ae449e6ce728
#
_entry.id   17bcaeba2063b50488e2ae449e6ce728
#
_cell.length_a   1.000
_cell.length_b   1.000
_cell.length_c   1.000
_cell.angle_alpha   90.00
_cell.angle_beta   90.00
_cell.angle_gamma   90.00
#
_symmetry.space_group_name_H-M   'P 1'
#
loop_
_entity.id
_entity.type
_entity.pdbx_description
1 polymer ?
#
loop_
_entity_poly.entity_id
_entity_poly.type
_entity_poly.pdbx_seq_one_letter_code
_entity_poly.pdbx_strand_id
1 'polypeptide(L)'
;MQTSDGFIWYDGALVPWTGATTHVLTHSLHYGVAVFEGLRAYETLRGPGIFRLREHTRRLFDSARVYRMKIPFSEAELMEAQCAVVRTNGLAAGYLRPIAFYGPEKRGLNPRGASVHVGIAAWRWEGYLGPDARARGVRVKTSSYARHHVNTNLPRAKLSASYANAILASMEAAEGGYDEG
;
A
#
# COMPACT_ATOMS: atom_id res chain seq x y z
N MET A 1 6.30 -13.51 -13.86
CA MET A 1 7.28 -12.73 -13.10
C MET A 1 7.00 -11.26 -13.42
N GLN A 2 6.54 -10.47 -12.47
CA GLN A 2 6.36 -9.03 -12.70
C GLN A 2 7.74 -8.44 -12.95
N THR A 3 7.90 -7.74 -14.08
CA THR A 3 9.13 -7.05 -14.40
C THR A 3 9.42 -6.01 -13.33
N SER A 4 10.56 -6.13 -12.68
CA SER A 4 11.11 -5.14 -11.73
C SER A 4 11.69 -3.91 -12.48
N ASP A 5 11.15 -3.61 -13.65
CA ASP A 5 11.57 -2.53 -14.51
C ASP A 5 10.57 -1.38 -14.43
N GLY A 6 11.08 -0.16 -14.42
CA GLY A 6 10.29 1.05 -14.36
C GLY A 6 10.75 1.98 -13.26
N PHE A 7 9.86 2.87 -12.86
CA PHE A 7 10.15 3.91 -11.89
C PHE A 7 9.18 3.86 -10.71
N ILE A 8 9.70 4.19 -9.54
CA ILE A 8 8.95 4.45 -8.31
C ILE A 8 9.15 5.93 -7.99
N TRP A 9 8.09 6.62 -7.59
CA TRP A 9 8.25 7.93 -6.96
C TRP A 9 8.62 7.70 -5.49
N TYR A 10 9.76 8.26 -5.08
CA TYR A 10 10.28 8.09 -3.73
C TYR A 10 10.80 9.43 -3.22
N ASP A 11 10.23 9.92 -2.13
CA ASP A 11 10.63 11.15 -1.43
C ASP A 11 10.82 12.39 -2.33
N GLY A 12 9.93 12.59 -3.28
CA GLY A 12 9.94 13.77 -4.15
C GLY A 12 10.51 13.54 -5.56
N ALA A 13 11.07 12.38 -5.86
CA ALA A 13 11.69 12.08 -7.14
C ALA A 13 11.24 10.74 -7.73
N LEU A 14 11.24 10.63 -9.05
CA LEU A 14 11.16 9.35 -9.74
C LEU A 14 12.54 8.69 -9.72
N VAL A 15 12.63 7.52 -9.12
CA VAL A 15 13.85 6.71 -9.06
C VAL A 15 13.64 5.39 -9.80
N PRO A 16 14.69 4.76 -10.34
CA PRO A 16 14.59 3.39 -10.87
C PRO A 16 14.00 2.45 -9.84
N TRP A 17 13.27 1.43 -10.27
CA TRP A 17 12.60 0.46 -9.40
C TRP A 17 13.52 -0.09 -8.29
N THR A 18 14.74 -0.44 -8.63
CA THR A 18 15.75 -0.97 -7.71
C THR A 18 16.35 0.10 -6.78
N GLY A 19 16.15 1.38 -7.06
CA GLY A 19 16.65 2.51 -6.27
C GLY A 19 15.76 2.90 -5.09
N ALA A 20 14.50 2.45 -5.06
CA ALA A 20 13.57 2.74 -3.97
C ALA A 20 13.85 1.80 -2.79
N THR A 21 14.87 2.10 -1.99
CA THR A 21 15.36 1.26 -0.88
C THR A 21 15.22 1.97 0.46
N THR A 22 15.20 1.19 1.54
CA THR A 22 15.24 1.72 2.90
C THR A 22 16.22 0.92 3.75
N HIS A 23 16.70 1.52 4.82
CA HIS A 23 17.66 0.87 5.73
C HIS A 23 16.98 -0.21 6.56
N VAL A 24 17.68 -1.31 6.86
CA VAL A 24 17.15 -2.44 7.66
C VAL A 24 16.65 -2.00 9.05
N LEU A 25 17.21 -0.93 9.62
CA LEU A 25 16.77 -0.36 10.91
C LEU A 25 15.60 0.63 10.77
N THR A 26 14.96 0.71 9.62
CA THR A 26 13.75 1.54 9.43
C THR A 26 12.72 1.20 10.50
N HIS A 27 12.28 2.20 11.26
CA HIS A 27 11.40 2.03 12.41
C HIS A 27 10.11 1.29 12.03
N SER A 28 9.49 1.66 10.93
CA SER A 28 8.27 1.01 10.47
C SER A 28 8.44 -0.45 10.10
N LEU A 29 9.64 -0.87 9.69
CA LEU A 29 9.94 -2.27 9.38
C LEU A 29 9.92 -3.15 10.64
N HIS A 30 10.38 -2.61 11.79
CA HIS A 30 10.41 -3.33 13.06
C HIS A 30 9.09 -3.29 13.82
N TYR A 31 8.37 -2.18 13.74
CA TYR A 31 7.17 -1.95 14.59
C TYR A 31 5.85 -1.92 13.80
N GLY A 32 5.89 -2.16 12.50
CA GLY A 32 4.70 -2.27 11.66
C GLY A 32 3.94 -0.96 11.41
N VAL A 33 4.48 0.19 11.83
CA VAL A 33 3.81 1.50 11.71
C VAL A 33 4.15 2.14 10.36
N ALA A 34 3.64 1.55 9.29
CA ALA A 34 3.54 2.18 7.98
C ALA A 34 2.06 2.24 7.57
N VAL A 35 1.66 3.30 6.88
CA VAL A 35 0.31 3.43 6.31
C VAL A 35 0.39 3.37 4.79
N PHE A 36 -0.58 2.73 4.15
CA PHE A 36 -0.53 2.55 2.71
C PHE A 36 -1.91 2.57 2.08
N GLU A 37 -1.95 2.72 0.77
CA GLU A 37 -3.16 2.61 -0.01
C GLU A 37 -3.04 1.60 -1.16
N GLY A 38 -4.16 1.25 -1.73
CA GLY A 38 -4.25 0.45 -2.93
C GLY A 38 -5.27 1.06 -3.87
N LEU A 39 -4.81 1.52 -5.03
CA LEU A 39 -5.64 2.13 -6.05
C LEU A 39 -5.56 1.34 -7.34
N ARG A 40 -6.60 1.44 -8.16
CA ARG A 40 -6.61 0.90 -9.52
C ARG A 40 -6.61 2.03 -10.53
N ALA A 41 -5.74 1.91 -11.52
CA ALA A 41 -5.85 2.66 -12.75
C ALA A 41 -6.54 1.80 -13.81
N TYR A 42 -7.43 2.39 -14.57
CA TYR A 42 -8.19 1.75 -15.65
C TYR A 42 -7.95 2.50 -16.95
N GLU A 43 -7.88 1.76 -18.04
CA GLU A 43 -7.89 2.34 -19.37
C GLU A 43 -9.23 3.06 -19.63
N THR A 44 -9.15 4.27 -20.14
CA THR A 44 -10.32 5.07 -20.52
C THR A 44 -10.11 5.71 -21.90
N LEU A 45 -11.17 6.23 -22.50
CA LEU A 45 -11.10 6.95 -23.79
C LEU A 45 -10.16 8.17 -23.76
N ARG A 46 -9.81 8.67 -22.57
CA ARG A 46 -8.91 9.83 -22.37
C ARG A 46 -7.53 9.45 -21.82
N GLY A 47 -7.18 8.17 -21.85
CA GLY A 47 -5.96 7.62 -21.24
C GLY A 47 -6.23 6.99 -19.87
N PRO A 48 -5.19 6.59 -19.12
CA PRO A 48 -5.35 5.93 -17.84
C PRO A 48 -6.02 6.83 -16.80
N GLY A 49 -7.07 6.34 -16.17
CA GLY A 49 -7.79 7.02 -15.10
C GLY A 49 -7.61 6.29 -13.76
N ILE A 50 -7.12 6.99 -12.74
CA ILE A 50 -6.99 6.42 -11.39
C ILE A 50 -8.33 6.58 -10.65
N PHE A 51 -8.94 5.45 -10.32
CA PHE A 51 -10.25 5.45 -9.67
C PHE A 51 -10.16 5.98 -8.24
N ARG A 52 -10.99 6.98 -7.92
CA ARG A 52 -11.08 7.58 -6.58
C ARG A 52 -9.73 8.10 -6.02
N LEU A 53 -8.88 8.64 -6.88
CA LEU A 53 -7.55 9.13 -6.50
C LEU A 53 -7.57 10.05 -5.28
N ARG A 54 -8.47 11.04 -5.27
CA ARG A 54 -8.58 12.02 -4.17
C ARG A 54 -8.96 11.36 -2.86
N GLU A 55 -9.97 10.50 -2.85
CA GLU A 55 -10.48 9.85 -1.65
C GLU A 55 -9.45 8.88 -1.05
N HIS A 56 -8.73 8.14 -1.89
CA HIS A 56 -7.64 7.27 -1.44
C HIS A 56 -6.47 8.08 -0.88
N THR A 57 -6.07 9.16 -1.56
CA THR A 57 -5.01 10.04 -1.06
C THR A 57 -5.39 10.64 0.29
N ARG A 58 -6.62 11.16 0.43
CA ARG A 58 -7.13 11.65 1.71
C ARG A 58 -7.08 10.57 2.80
N ARG A 59 -7.51 9.33 2.50
CA ARG A 59 -7.48 8.23 3.47
C ARG A 59 -6.05 7.86 3.88
N LEU A 60 -5.04 7.97 2.99
CA LEU A 60 -3.63 7.83 3.35
C LEU A 60 -3.24 8.85 4.43
N PHE A 61 -3.58 10.12 4.24
CA PHE A 61 -3.33 11.17 5.24
C PHE A 61 -4.11 10.96 6.53
N ASP A 62 -5.37 10.53 6.46
CA ASP A 62 -6.17 10.23 7.65
C ASP A 62 -5.57 9.06 8.44
N SER A 63 -5.09 8.02 7.76
CA SER A 63 -4.38 6.90 8.37
C SER A 63 -3.07 7.34 9.03
N ALA A 64 -2.29 8.20 8.36
CA ALA A 64 -1.04 8.76 8.88
C ALA A 64 -1.28 9.60 10.14
N ARG A 65 -2.35 10.40 10.13
CA ARG A 65 -2.73 11.27 11.26
C ARG A 65 -3.04 10.48 12.53
N VAL A 66 -3.64 9.29 12.43
CA VAL A 66 -3.89 8.39 13.56
C VAL A 66 -2.60 8.08 14.32
N TYR A 67 -1.51 7.85 13.59
CA TYR A 67 -0.19 7.53 14.15
C TYR A 67 0.74 8.74 14.24
N ARG A 68 0.17 9.96 14.15
CA ARG A 68 0.92 11.24 14.22
C ARG A 68 2.05 11.36 13.21
N MET A 69 1.95 10.60 12.12
CA MET A 69 2.88 10.63 11.00
C MET A 69 2.61 11.87 10.15
N LYS A 70 3.59 12.77 10.08
CA LYS A 70 3.50 13.99 9.27
C LYS A 70 4.11 13.72 7.91
N ILE A 71 3.26 13.41 6.94
CA ILE A 71 3.70 13.27 5.54
C ILE A 71 4.27 14.62 5.08
N PRO A 72 5.52 14.67 4.54
CA PRO A 72 6.19 15.92 4.18
C PRO A 72 5.75 16.51 2.83
N PHE A 73 4.65 16.03 2.28
CA PHE A 73 4.03 16.46 1.02
C PHE A 73 2.56 16.78 1.24
N SER A 74 1.99 17.63 0.37
CA SER A 74 0.56 17.89 0.34
C SER A 74 -0.23 16.79 -0.38
N GLU A 75 -1.54 16.71 -0.17
CA GLU A 75 -2.42 15.81 -0.92
C GLU A 75 -2.31 16.04 -2.44
N ALA A 76 -2.20 17.31 -2.87
CA ALA A 76 -2.08 17.66 -4.28
C ALA A 76 -0.78 17.13 -4.90
N GLU A 77 0.35 17.29 -4.21
CA GLU A 77 1.65 16.76 -4.66
C GLU A 77 1.62 15.23 -4.77
N LEU A 78 1.03 14.53 -3.79
CA LEU A 78 0.93 13.07 -3.86
C LEU A 78 -0.06 12.58 -4.93
N MET A 79 -1.13 13.32 -5.22
CA MET A 79 -2.00 13.01 -6.36
C MET A 79 -1.25 13.15 -7.69
N GLU A 80 -0.49 14.23 -7.88
CA GLU A 80 0.32 14.40 -9.09
C GLU A 80 1.42 13.34 -9.20
N ALA A 81 2.10 13.01 -8.10
CA ALA A 81 3.09 11.95 -8.05
C ALA A 81 2.51 10.58 -8.46
N GLN A 82 1.31 10.24 -8.02
CA GLN A 82 0.60 9.02 -8.42
C GLN A 82 0.31 9.02 -9.93
N CYS A 83 -0.15 10.13 -10.48
CA CYS A 83 -0.35 10.28 -11.93
C CYS A 83 0.97 10.17 -12.70
N ALA A 84 2.03 10.79 -12.19
CA ALA A 84 3.36 10.76 -12.80
C ALA A 84 3.92 9.33 -12.90
N VAL A 85 3.80 8.53 -11.84
CA VAL A 85 4.24 7.13 -11.83
C VAL A 85 3.50 6.30 -12.88
N VAL A 86 2.19 6.46 -13.03
CA VAL A 86 1.39 5.76 -14.05
C VAL A 86 1.84 6.16 -15.45
N ARG A 87 2.04 7.46 -15.70
CA ARG A 87 2.50 7.97 -17.01
C ARG A 87 3.91 7.49 -17.35
N THR A 88 4.85 7.64 -16.43
CA THR A 88 6.27 7.29 -16.67
C THR A 88 6.44 5.79 -16.91
N ASN A 89 5.64 4.95 -16.25
CA ASN A 89 5.66 3.50 -16.46
C ASN A 89 4.81 3.04 -17.66
N GLY A 90 4.20 3.94 -18.42
CA GLY A 90 3.40 3.61 -19.62
C GLY A 90 2.21 2.69 -19.32
N LEU A 91 1.59 2.81 -18.15
CA LEU A 91 0.52 1.93 -17.72
C LEU A 91 -0.83 2.41 -18.24
N ALA A 92 -1.45 1.68 -19.17
CA ALA A 92 -2.85 1.91 -19.56
C ALA A 92 -3.81 1.52 -18.44
N ALA A 93 -3.53 0.43 -17.74
CA ALA A 93 -4.23 -0.04 -16.54
C ALA A 93 -3.23 -0.64 -15.56
N GLY A 94 -3.54 -0.64 -14.26
CA GLY A 94 -2.65 -1.21 -13.26
C GLY A 94 -3.09 -0.95 -11.82
N TYR A 95 -2.20 -1.31 -10.92
CA TYR A 95 -2.36 -1.11 -9.48
C TYR A 95 -1.31 -0.13 -8.97
N LEU A 96 -1.72 0.74 -8.05
CA LEU A 96 -0.84 1.70 -7.37
C LEU A 96 -0.77 1.38 -5.88
N ARG A 97 0.43 1.50 -5.32
CA ARG A 97 0.73 1.31 -3.91
C ARG A 97 1.48 2.52 -3.35
N PRO A 98 0.78 3.58 -2.95
CA PRO A 98 1.40 4.59 -2.09
C PRO A 98 1.56 4.06 -0.67
N ILE A 99 2.70 4.38 -0.06
CA ILE A 99 3.04 4.03 1.32
C ILE A 99 3.76 5.20 1.97
N ALA A 100 3.45 5.46 3.25
CA ALA A 100 4.21 6.38 4.08
C ALA A 100 4.67 5.64 5.34
N PHE A 101 5.93 5.87 5.77
CA PHE A 101 6.55 5.11 6.84
C PHE A 101 7.62 5.92 7.58
N TYR A 102 7.88 5.56 8.84
CA TYR A 102 8.95 6.15 9.64
C TYR A 102 10.32 5.57 9.30
N GLY A 103 11.32 6.42 9.13
CA GLY A 103 12.70 6.11 8.78
C GLY A 103 13.55 5.50 9.91
N PRO A 104 14.87 5.37 9.72
CA PRO A 104 15.78 4.64 10.60
C PRO A 104 16.36 5.44 11.77
N GLU A 105 16.05 6.73 11.92
CA GLU A 105 16.71 7.63 12.87
C GLU A 105 16.37 7.32 14.33
N LYS A 106 15.29 6.59 14.58
CA LYS A 106 14.84 6.19 15.92
C LYS A 106 14.76 4.68 16.06
N ARG A 107 15.27 4.16 17.20
CA ARG A 107 15.37 2.72 17.47
C ARG A 107 14.42 2.24 18.58
N GLY A 108 13.77 3.14 19.32
CA GLY A 108 12.79 2.80 20.35
C GLY A 108 11.36 2.83 19.82
N LEU A 109 10.39 2.36 20.59
CA LEU A 109 8.97 2.31 20.23
C LEU A 109 8.39 3.66 19.80
N ASN A 110 8.83 4.76 20.43
CA ASN A 110 8.34 6.09 20.13
C ASN A 110 9.04 6.66 18.88
N PRO A 111 8.33 6.84 17.75
CA PRO A 111 8.91 7.33 16.50
C PRO A 111 9.16 8.85 16.49
N ARG A 112 8.94 9.54 17.60
CA ARG A 112 9.08 11.01 17.65
C ARG A 112 10.48 11.45 17.23
N GLY A 113 10.55 12.24 16.16
CA GLY A 113 11.79 12.73 15.57
C GLY A 113 12.41 11.77 14.53
N ALA A 114 11.72 10.69 14.14
CA ALA A 114 12.03 9.98 12.92
C ALA A 114 11.51 10.76 11.71
N SER A 115 12.24 10.69 10.60
CA SER A 115 11.76 11.18 9.30
C SER A 115 10.56 10.35 8.82
N VAL A 116 9.75 10.94 7.96
CA VAL A 116 8.66 10.24 7.26
C VAL A 116 9.01 10.17 5.80
N HIS A 117 9.11 8.95 5.28
CA HIS A 117 9.36 8.64 3.88
C HIS A 117 8.08 8.30 3.16
N VAL A 118 8.02 8.59 1.86
CA VAL A 118 6.86 8.26 1.01
C VAL A 118 7.34 7.59 -0.27
N GLY A 119 6.81 6.39 -0.53
CA GLY A 119 7.01 5.68 -1.80
C GLY A 119 5.68 5.49 -2.54
N ILE A 120 5.70 5.60 -3.87
CA ILE A 120 4.55 5.31 -4.72
C ILE A 120 5.02 4.40 -5.86
N ALA A 121 4.63 3.14 -5.80
CA ALA A 121 4.87 2.17 -6.87
C ALA A 121 3.60 1.96 -7.70
N ALA A 122 3.76 1.67 -9.00
CA ALA A 122 2.66 1.24 -9.86
C ALA A 122 3.14 0.15 -10.82
N TRP A 123 2.28 -0.85 -11.05
CA TRP A 123 2.58 -1.98 -11.92
C TRP A 123 1.33 -2.54 -12.59
N ARG A 124 1.50 -3.32 -13.66
CA ARG A 124 0.41 -4.08 -14.27
C ARG A 124 -0.07 -5.17 -13.32
N TRP A 125 -1.38 -5.27 -13.15
CA TRP A 125 -1.97 -6.26 -12.24
C TRP A 125 -3.32 -6.74 -12.75
N GLU A 126 -3.43 -8.01 -13.04
CA GLU A 126 -4.64 -8.63 -13.59
C GLU A 126 -5.69 -8.97 -12.52
N GLY A 127 -5.31 -8.95 -11.25
CA GLY A 127 -6.17 -9.20 -10.09
C GLY A 127 -5.51 -10.10 -9.06
N TYR A 128 -6.00 -10.03 -7.82
CA TYR A 128 -5.44 -10.80 -6.70
C TYR A 128 -5.74 -12.31 -6.82
N LEU A 129 -6.91 -12.66 -7.32
CA LEU A 129 -7.40 -14.04 -7.39
C LEU A 129 -7.36 -14.64 -8.82
N GLY A 130 -6.61 -14.01 -9.72
CA GLY A 130 -6.45 -14.44 -11.10
C GLY A 130 -7.58 -13.95 -12.04
N PRO A 131 -7.41 -14.12 -13.36
CA PRO A 131 -8.33 -13.56 -14.35
C PRO A 131 -9.73 -14.19 -14.30
N ASP A 132 -9.82 -15.48 -13.98
CA ASP A 132 -11.09 -16.25 -14.01
C ASP A 132 -11.93 -16.10 -12.74
N ALA A 133 -11.35 -15.58 -11.67
CA ALA A 133 -12.02 -15.46 -10.36
C ALA A 133 -13.31 -14.63 -10.44
N ARG A 134 -13.34 -13.63 -11.31
CA ARG A 134 -14.52 -12.78 -11.51
C ARG A 134 -15.71 -13.51 -12.12
N ALA A 135 -15.46 -14.43 -13.02
CA ALA A 135 -16.52 -15.22 -13.69
C ALA A 135 -16.91 -16.45 -12.86
N ARG A 136 -15.93 -17.16 -12.33
CA ARG A 136 -16.10 -18.39 -11.55
C ARG A 136 -16.59 -18.16 -10.12
N GLY A 137 -16.30 -16.99 -9.57
CA GLY A 137 -16.35 -16.76 -8.13
C GLY A 137 -15.13 -17.35 -7.42
N VAL A 138 -15.12 -17.24 -6.10
CA VAL A 138 -14.06 -17.74 -5.24
C VAL A 138 -14.64 -18.51 -4.07
N ARG A 139 -13.91 -19.50 -3.57
CA ARG A 139 -14.28 -20.24 -2.36
C ARG A 139 -13.66 -19.55 -1.16
N VAL A 140 -14.49 -19.17 -0.21
CA VAL A 140 -14.05 -18.49 1.02
C VAL A 140 -14.28 -19.37 2.24
N LYS A 141 -13.45 -19.19 3.26
CA LYS A 141 -13.55 -19.86 4.57
C LYS A 141 -13.73 -18.81 5.66
N THR A 142 -14.58 -19.08 6.63
CA THR A 142 -14.55 -18.34 7.88
C THR A 142 -13.33 -18.75 8.67
N SER A 143 -12.40 -17.81 8.90
CA SER A 143 -11.15 -18.07 9.62
C SER A 143 -11.38 -18.29 11.11
N SER A 144 -10.51 -19.09 11.75
CA SER A 144 -10.43 -19.20 13.21
C SER A 144 -9.77 -17.98 13.86
N TYR A 145 -9.04 -17.17 13.08
CA TYR A 145 -8.42 -15.93 13.56
C TYR A 145 -9.41 -14.79 13.57
N ALA A 146 -9.81 -14.34 14.76
CA ALA A 146 -10.68 -13.17 14.91
C ALA A 146 -9.90 -11.87 14.67
N ARG A 147 -10.57 -10.90 14.06
CA ARG A 147 -10.00 -9.57 13.91
C ARG A 147 -9.79 -8.92 15.27
N HIS A 148 -8.65 -8.23 15.45
CA HIS A 148 -8.30 -7.57 16.70
C HIS A 148 -9.36 -6.53 17.12
N HIS A 149 -9.52 -6.37 18.44
CA HIS A 149 -10.45 -5.41 19.03
C HIS A 149 -10.10 -3.98 18.64
N VAL A 150 -11.10 -3.12 18.47
CA VAL A 150 -10.94 -1.71 18.03
C VAL A 150 -10.02 -0.88 18.91
N ASN A 151 -9.87 -1.24 20.19
CA ASN A 151 -8.95 -0.57 21.13
C ASN A 151 -7.54 -1.19 21.18
N THR A 152 -7.30 -2.30 20.48
CA THR A 152 -5.98 -2.91 20.34
C THR A 152 -5.23 -2.34 19.15
N ASN A 153 -5.95 -2.16 18.05
CA ASN A 153 -5.45 -1.56 16.83
C ASN A 153 -6.59 -0.81 16.16
N LEU A 154 -6.34 0.40 15.71
CA LEU A 154 -7.38 1.27 15.16
C LEU A 154 -7.72 0.86 13.72
N PRO A 155 -8.81 0.11 13.46
CA PRO A 155 -9.13 -0.46 12.15
C PRO A 155 -9.47 0.60 11.10
N ARG A 156 -9.71 1.84 11.52
CA ARG A 156 -9.94 2.99 10.65
C ARG A 156 -8.69 3.39 9.85
N ALA A 157 -7.49 3.13 10.40
CA ALA A 157 -6.24 3.37 9.70
C ALA A 157 -5.84 2.17 8.84
N LYS A 158 -5.47 2.40 7.60
CA LYS A 158 -4.91 1.37 6.72
C LYS A 158 -3.42 1.18 7.05
N LEU A 159 -3.17 0.46 8.16
CA LEU A 159 -1.86 0.26 8.78
C LEU A 159 -1.27 -1.11 8.40
N SER A 160 0.03 -1.18 8.16
CA SER A 160 0.74 -2.43 7.83
C SER A 160 0.59 -3.50 8.93
N ALA A 161 0.71 -3.14 10.21
CA ALA A 161 0.55 -4.07 11.32
C ALA A 161 -0.83 -4.75 11.35
N SER A 162 -1.89 -4.10 10.84
CA SER A 162 -3.23 -4.69 10.79
C SER A 162 -3.32 -5.90 9.85
N TYR A 163 -2.36 -6.05 8.94
CA TYR A 163 -2.32 -7.13 7.96
C TYR A 163 -1.67 -8.41 8.49
N ALA A 164 -0.97 -8.38 9.63
CA ALA A 164 -0.43 -9.58 10.24
C ALA A 164 -1.54 -10.60 10.54
N ASN A 165 -2.66 -10.14 11.10
CA ASN A 165 -3.84 -10.97 11.34
C ASN A 165 -4.49 -11.46 10.02
N ALA A 166 -4.60 -10.59 9.02
CA ALA A 166 -5.16 -10.97 7.72
C ALA A 166 -4.28 -12.01 6.98
N ILE A 167 -2.96 -11.94 7.15
CA ILE A 167 -2.03 -12.94 6.59
C ILE A 167 -2.29 -14.31 7.21
N LEU A 168 -2.47 -14.40 8.53
CA LEU A 168 -2.79 -15.66 9.22
C LEU A 168 -4.10 -16.26 8.71
N ALA A 169 -5.14 -15.43 8.55
CA ALA A 169 -6.42 -15.89 8.00
C ALA A 169 -6.29 -16.39 6.56
N SER A 170 -5.52 -15.68 5.72
CA SER A 170 -5.27 -16.08 4.34
C SER A 170 -4.46 -17.38 4.24
N MET A 171 -3.44 -17.56 5.10
CA MET A 171 -2.67 -18.81 5.16
C MET A 171 -3.53 -19.99 5.58
N GLU A 172 -4.37 -19.82 6.62
CA GLU A 172 -5.33 -20.85 7.06
C GLU A 172 -6.31 -21.24 5.97
N ALA A 173 -6.81 -20.27 5.19
CA ALA A 173 -7.70 -20.53 4.08
C ALA A 173 -6.99 -21.34 2.98
N ALA A 174 -5.76 -20.93 2.62
CA ALA A 174 -4.96 -21.61 1.59
C ALA A 174 -4.63 -23.06 1.99
N GLU A 175 -4.24 -23.31 3.25
CA GLU A 175 -4.00 -24.66 3.78
C GLU A 175 -5.26 -25.53 3.73
N GLY A 176 -6.45 -24.93 3.90
CA GLY A 176 -7.75 -25.60 3.73
C GLY A 176 -8.20 -25.75 2.27
N GLY A 177 -7.40 -25.31 1.31
CA GLY A 177 -7.73 -25.36 -0.12
C GLY A 177 -8.76 -24.33 -0.56
N TYR A 178 -8.95 -23.23 0.19
CA TYR A 178 -9.81 -22.10 -0.14
C TYR A 178 -9.02 -20.98 -0.82
N ASP A 179 -9.72 -20.13 -1.55
CA ASP A 179 -9.12 -19.02 -2.30
C ASP A 179 -8.91 -17.77 -1.40
N GLU A 180 -9.72 -17.60 -0.33
CA GLU A 180 -9.65 -16.47 0.60
C GLU A 180 -10.26 -16.84 1.98
N GLY A 181 -9.90 -16.06 3.04
CA GLY A 181 -10.38 -16.22 4.42
C GLY A 181 -10.98 -14.96 5.02
#